data_b163b11ba08e3385b8fb8f362d573280
#
_entry.id   b163b11ba08e3385b8fb8f362d573280
#
_cell.length_a   1.000
_cell.length_b   1.000
_cell.length_c   1.000
_cell.angle_alpha   90.00
_cell.angle_beta   90.00
_cell.angle_gamma   90.00
#
_symmetry.space_group_name_H-M   'P 1'
#
loop_
_entity.id
_entity.type
_entity.pdbx_description
1 polymer ?
#
loop_
_entity_poly.entity_id
_entity_poly.type
_entity_poly.pdbx_seq_one_letter_code
_entity_poly.pdbx_strand_id
1 'polypeptide(L)'
;MPAIEAEGIGKDYGSLTAVRDLSFVVDAGEVLGVLGPNGAGKTTAIRVLTTILPQSRGRFSVAGVPSTRSREIRRRIGVLPESAGYPERQTGEEYLTYHARLHGHTRGSARAVATGLLDELGLLARRGSLIASYSRGMRQRLGIARALVNDPAVVFLDEPTLGLDPAGQRQVLGNVRRIAQDRGAAVLLSTHLLTEVEENCSRVLILNRGRAVAEGTVSEVIRLAAAPRRGRLQVAPEQTERATAALAGVPTVARITPDGQPGWLSVALAAPGAGPEAVSLNSAVQALLDAGIVLISFQLEGTRLSDAFLAMTEAA
;
A
#
# COMPACT_ATOMS: atom_id res chain seq x y z
N MET A 1 -12.93 -17.72 5.96
CA MET A 1 -12.49 -17.20 7.27
C MET A 1 -11.38 -16.22 7.01
N PRO A 2 -11.41 -15.06 7.65
CA PRO A 2 -10.38 -14.06 7.47
C PRO A 2 -9.00 -14.62 7.86
N ALA A 3 -7.98 -14.17 7.13
CA ALA A 3 -6.58 -14.54 7.38
C ALA A 3 -5.97 -13.73 8.53
N ILE A 4 -6.43 -12.47 8.71
CA ILE A 4 -6.10 -11.63 9.85
C ILE A 4 -7.39 -11.02 10.38
N GLU A 5 -7.60 -11.08 11.68
CA GLU A 5 -8.64 -10.34 12.39
C GLU A 5 -7.99 -9.57 13.53
N ALA A 6 -8.23 -8.28 13.58
CA ALA A 6 -7.73 -7.39 14.63
C ALA A 6 -8.90 -6.62 15.23
N GLU A 7 -9.01 -6.62 16.55
CA GLU A 7 -10.07 -5.96 17.30
C GLU A 7 -9.48 -5.13 18.43
N GLY A 8 -9.56 -3.82 18.33
CA GLY A 8 -9.13 -2.88 19.35
C GLY A 8 -7.65 -2.99 19.74
N ILE A 9 -6.77 -3.40 18.81
CA ILE A 9 -5.35 -3.59 19.13
C ILE A 9 -4.75 -2.26 19.57
N GLY A 10 -4.07 -2.30 20.71
CA GLY A 10 -3.26 -1.20 21.19
C GLY A 10 -1.87 -1.64 21.62
N LYS A 11 -0.89 -0.75 21.44
CA LYS A 11 0.48 -0.92 21.91
C LYS A 11 1.03 0.33 22.54
N ASP A 12 1.40 0.20 23.81
CA ASP A 12 2.01 1.25 24.61
C ASP A 12 3.49 0.92 24.90
N TYR A 13 4.33 1.93 24.87
CA TYR A 13 5.72 1.92 25.32
C TYR A 13 5.87 2.96 26.45
N GLY A 14 5.67 2.53 27.71
CA GLY A 14 5.58 3.46 28.82
C GLY A 14 4.43 4.45 28.63
N SER A 15 4.73 5.73 28.56
CA SER A 15 3.74 6.80 28.34
C SER A 15 3.37 7.01 26.86
N LEU A 16 4.14 6.44 25.93
CA LEU A 16 3.90 6.59 24.49
C LEU A 16 2.95 5.50 23.99
N THR A 17 1.80 5.89 23.47
CA THR A 17 0.90 4.98 22.74
C THR A 17 1.23 4.99 21.26
N ALA A 18 1.83 3.92 20.78
CA ALA A 18 2.25 3.77 19.37
C ALA A 18 1.15 3.23 18.46
N VAL A 19 0.23 2.43 18.99
CA VAL A 19 -0.97 1.93 18.27
C VAL A 19 -2.17 2.09 19.19
N ARG A 20 -3.28 2.64 18.65
CA ARG A 20 -4.46 3.01 19.41
C ARG A 20 -5.70 2.43 18.76
N ASP A 21 -6.34 1.45 19.40
CA ASP A 21 -7.65 0.92 19.02
C ASP A 21 -7.76 0.55 17.54
N LEU A 22 -6.79 -0.25 17.07
CA LEU A 22 -6.70 -0.63 15.67
C LEU A 22 -7.55 -1.89 15.43
N SER A 23 -8.57 -1.77 14.57
CA SER A 23 -9.46 -2.85 14.18
C SER A 23 -9.51 -2.96 12.66
N PHE A 24 -9.31 -4.14 12.10
CA PHE A 24 -9.42 -4.43 10.67
C PHE A 24 -9.42 -5.93 10.40
N VAL A 25 -9.80 -6.29 9.18
CA VAL A 25 -9.84 -7.68 8.71
C VAL A 25 -9.11 -7.79 7.38
N VAL A 26 -8.40 -8.90 7.14
CA VAL A 26 -7.78 -9.23 5.84
C VAL A 26 -8.18 -10.65 5.46
N ASP A 27 -8.67 -10.81 4.24
CA ASP A 27 -9.06 -12.10 3.71
C ASP A 27 -7.88 -12.84 3.03
N ALA A 28 -8.02 -14.16 2.86
CA ALA A 28 -7.04 -14.96 2.14
C ALA A 28 -6.94 -14.47 0.67
N GLY A 29 -5.73 -14.40 0.13
CA GLY A 29 -5.48 -13.90 -1.22
C GLY A 29 -5.58 -12.37 -1.38
N GLU A 30 -5.84 -11.65 -0.28
CA GLU A 30 -5.91 -10.20 -0.28
C GLU A 30 -4.55 -9.55 -0.05
N VAL A 31 -4.31 -8.41 -0.70
CA VAL A 31 -3.18 -7.51 -0.39
C VAL A 31 -3.74 -6.26 0.30
N LEU A 32 -3.52 -6.14 1.61
CA LEU A 32 -3.85 -4.94 2.38
C LEU A 32 -2.62 -4.04 2.48
N GLY A 33 -2.70 -2.84 1.91
CA GLY A 33 -1.69 -1.80 2.08
C GLY A 33 -1.90 -1.04 3.39
N VAL A 34 -0.90 -1.03 4.28
CA VAL A 34 -0.88 -0.20 5.49
C VAL A 34 -0.07 1.04 5.21
N LEU A 35 -0.77 2.15 4.97
CA LEU A 35 -0.20 3.43 4.56
C LEU A 35 -0.13 4.40 5.75
N GLY A 36 0.89 5.22 5.80
CA GLY A 36 1.01 6.26 6.84
C GLY A 36 2.38 6.91 6.88
N PRO A 37 2.51 8.11 7.46
CA PRO A 37 3.78 8.77 7.63
C PRO A 37 4.72 7.98 8.56
N ASN A 38 5.99 8.39 8.61
CA ASN A 38 6.93 7.82 9.57
C ASN A 38 6.43 8.08 11.00
N GLY A 39 6.50 7.05 11.85
CA GLY A 39 5.97 7.13 13.21
C GLY A 39 4.44 6.91 13.33
N ALA A 40 3.73 6.66 12.26
CA ALA A 40 2.27 6.40 12.30
C ALA A 40 1.87 5.10 13.05
N GLY A 41 2.84 4.20 13.33
CA GLY A 41 2.58 2.94 14.03
C GLY A 41 2.60 1.69 13.15
N LYS A 42 2.89 1.80 11.84
CA LYS A 42 2.89 0.69 10.86
C LYS A 42 3.76 -0.50 11.32
N THR A 43 5.06 -0.27 11.51
CA THR A 43 6.00 -1.30 11.98
C THR A 43 5.62 -1.86 13.35
N THR A 44 5.08 -1.03 14.26
CA THR A 44 4.62 -1.50 15.57
C THR A 44 3.41 -2.43 15.42
N ALA A 45 2.44 -2.09 14.58
CA ALA A 45 1.29 -2.96 14.30
C ALA A 45 1.74 -4.31 13.72
N ILE A 46 2.66 -4.30 12.74
CA ILE A 46 3.24 -5.53 12.17
C ILE A 46 3.94 -6.36 13.27
N ARG A 47 4.75 -5.74 14.12
CA ARG A 47 5.44 -6.46 15.20
C ARG A 47 4.49 -7.07 16.23
N VAL A 48 3.35 -6.45 16.48
CA VAL A 48 2.29 -7.01 17.34
C VAL A 48 1.62 -8.19 16.65
N LEU A 49 1.16 -8.05 15.41
CA LEU A 49 0.48 -9.11 14.66
C LEU A 49 1.38 -10.34 14.41
N THR A 50 2.68 -10.10 14.22
CA THR A 50 3.68 -11.18 14.07
C THR A 50 4.15 -11.76 15.40
N THR A 51 3.55 -11.31 16.51
CA THR A 51 3.87 -11.77 17.87
C THR A 51 5.32 -11.52 18.31
N ILE A 52 6.04 -10.59 17.66
CA ILE A 52 7.36 -10.12 18.10
C ILE A 52 7.20 -9.24 19.35
N LEU A 53 6.12 -8.46 19.40
CA LEU A 53 5.74 -7.65 20.55
C LEU A 53 4.37 -8.11 21.07
N PRO A 54 4.15 -8.19 22.38
CA PRO A 54 2.82 -8.41 22.94
C PRO A 54 1.98 -7.12 22.75
N GLN A 55 0.70 -7.29 22.43
CA GLN A 55 -0.26 -6.18 22.51
C GLN A 55 -0.45 -5.69 23.95
N SER A 56 -0.73 -4.43 24.13
CA SER A 56 -1.09 -3.86 25.44
C SER A 56 -2.59 -3.99 25.71
N ARG A 57 -3.42 -4.02 24.66
CA ARG A 57 -4.88 -4.20 24.70
C ARG A 57 -5.41 -4.74 23.39
N GLY A 58 -6.68 -5.12 23.39
CA GLY A 58 -7.35 -5.71 22.25
C GLY A 58 -7.01 -7.19 22.04
N ARG A 59 -7.52 -7.73 20.95
CA ARG A 59 -7.28 -9.13 20.55
C ARG A 59 -7.09 -9.22 19.04
N PHE A 60 -6.40 -10.26 18.60
CA PHE A 60 -6.27 -10.57 17.20
C PHE A 60 -6.12 -12.06 16.96
N SER A 61 -6.42 -12.47 15.75
CA SER A 61 -6.10 -13.79 15.22
C SER A 61 -5.34 -13.67 13.90
N VAL A 62 -4.46 -14.61 13.62
CA VAL A 62 -3.73 -14.73 12.35
C VAL A 62 -3.79 -16.17 11.88
N ALA A 63 -4.22 -16.38 10.64
CA ALA A 63 -4.45 -17.71 10.06
C ALA A 63 -5.37 -18.60 10.94
N GLY A 64 -6.42 -17.98 11.53
CA GLY A 64 -7.35 -18.63 12.45
C GLY A 64 -6.78 -18.97 13.83
N VAL A 65 -5.56 -18.49 14.15
CA VAL A 65 -4.89 -18.76 15.43
C VAL A 65 -4.93 -17.51 16.31
N PRO A 66 -5.49 -17.56 17.53
CA PRO A 66 -5.55 -16.40 18.43
C PRO A 66 -4.17 -15.98 18.92
N SER A 67 -4.02 -14.69 19.26
CA SER A 67 -2.76 -14.05 19.71
C SER A 67 -2.13 -14.74 20.94
N THR A 68 -2.93 -15.43 21.74
CA THR A 68 -2.45 -16.21 22.90
C THR A 68 -1.60 -17.42 22.50
N ARG A 69 -1.71 -17.89 21.26
CA ARG A 69 -0.95 -19.05 20.74
C ARG A 69 0.16 -18.61 19.79
N SER A 70 1.03 -17.70 20.24
CA SER A 70 2.07 -17.04 19.44
C SER A 70 2.99 -18.00 18.67
N ARG A 71 3.33 -19.18 19.24
CA ARG A 71 4.16 -20.17 18.56
C ARG A 71 3.48 -20.76 17.32
N GLU A 72 2.17 -20.95 17.37
CA GLU A 72 1.39 -21.46 16.24
C GLU A 72 1.25 -20.40 15.14
N ILE A 73 1.01 -19.15 15.53
CA ILE A 73 1.01 -18.02 14.57
C ILE A 73 2.32 -17.99 13.80
N ARG A 74 3.47 -18.00 14.51
CA ARG A 74 4.80 -17.95 13.87
C ARG A 74 5.09 -19.09 12.89
N ARG A 75 4.40 -20.22 13.00
CA ARG A 75 4.52 -21.34 12.04
C ARG A 75 3.70 -21.13 10.77
N ARG A 76 2.75 -20.21 10.78
CA ARG A 76 1.80 -19.96 9.67
C ARG A 76 2.03 -18.64 8.95
N ILE A 77 3.01 -17.87 9.39
CA ILE A 77 3.30 -16.56 8.83
C ILE A 77 4.69 -16.50 8.23
N GLY A 78 4.85 -15.63 7.22
CA GLY A 78 6.13 -15.16 6.72
C GLY A 78 6.33 -13.68 7.05
N VAL A 79 7.56 -13.27 7.35
CA VAL A 79 7.84 -11.89 7.73
C VAL A 79 9.10 -11.38 7.04
N LEU A 80 8.96 -10.27 6.34
CA LEU A 80 10.08 -9.44 5.89
C LEU A 80 10.08 -8.16 6.74
N PRO A 81 11.00 -7.98 7.68
CA PRO A 81 11.13 -6.73 8.43
C PRO A 81 11.78 -5.64 7.56
N GLU A 82 11.55 -4.37 7.89
CA GLU A 82 12.15 -3.21 7.24
C GLU A 82 13.69 -3.32 7.15
N SER A 83 14.31 -3.82 8.20
CA SER A 83 15.76 -4.04 8.29
C SER A 83 16.03 -5.52 8.57
N ALA A 84 16.48 -6.25 7.57
CA ALA A 84 16.92 -7.62 7.68
C ALA A 84 18.45 -7.71 7.59
N GLY A 85 19.08 -8.24 8.62
CA GLY A 85 20.48 -8.64 8.56
C GLY A 85 20.65 -9.90 7.72
N TYR A 86 21.69 -9.95 6.89
CA TYR A 86 22.01 -11.13 6.09
C TYR A 86 23.43 -11.63 6.40
N PRO A 87 23.63 -12.96 6.46
CA PRO A 87 24.96 -13.54 6.63
C PRO A 87 25.75 -13.38 5.33
N GLU A 88 26.67 -12.42 5.28
CA GLU A 88 27.39 -12.03 4.06
C GLU A 88 28.24 -13.16 3.46
N ARG A 89 28.68 -14.11 4.28
CA ARG A 89 29.53 -15.25 3.89
C ARG A 89 28.76 -16.50 3.46
N GLN A 90 27.42 -16.44 3.44
CA GLN A 90 26.58 -17.52 2.93
C GLN A 90 26.13 -17.22 1.52
N THR A 91 25.83 -18.26 0.75
CA THR A 91 25.12 -18.15 -0.53
C THR A 91 23.60 -18.04 -0.30
N GLY A 92 22.87 -17.56 -1.31
CA GLY A 92 21.41 -17.50 -1.23
C GLY A 92 20.77 -18.88 -1.02
N GLU A 93 21.31 -19.93 -1.66
CA GLU A 93 20.84 -21.32 -1.52
C GLU A 93 21.11 -21.84 -0.09
N GLU A 94 22.30 -21.64 0.47
CA GLU A 94 22.63 -22.04 1.84
C GLU A 94 21.73 -21.37 2.86
N TYR A 95 21.52 -20.06 2.70
CA TYR A 95 20.68 -19.27 3.58
C TYR A 95 19.23 -19.78 3.61
N LEU A 96 18.60 -19.97 2.44
CA LEU A 96 17.22 -20.47 2.39
C LEU A 96 17.13 -21.93 2.83
N THR A 97 18.10 -22.77 2.48
CA THR A 97 18.15 -24.16 2.94
C THR A 97 18.23 -24.24 4.47
N TYR A 98 19.03 -23.37 5.09
CA TYR A 98 19.10 -23.27 6.56
C TYR A 98 17.72 -22.93 7.15
N HIS A 99 17.05 -21.91 6.62
CA HIS A 99 15.71 -21.51 7.09
C HIS A 99 14.66 -22.61 6.89
N ALA A 100 14.66 -23.30 5.75
CA ALA A 100 13.76 -24.42 5.51
C ALA A 100 13.97 -25.54 6.53
N ARG A 101 15.22 -25.84 6.90
CA ARG A 101 15.52 -26.81 7.95
C ARG A 101 15.03 -26.39 9.33
N LEU A 102 15.06 -25.11 9.66
CA LEU A 102 14.48 -24.58 10.91
C LEU A 102 12.96 -24.79 10.98
N HIS A 103 12.30 -24.85 9.82
CA HIS A 103 10.87 -25.18 9.70
C HIS A 103 10.58 -26.70 9.61
N GLY A 104 11.60 -27.55 9.79
CA GLY A 104 11.42 -29.02 9.89
C GLY A 104 11.60 -29.77 8.57
N HIS A 105 12.00 -29.13 7.49
CA HIS A 105 12.31 -29.80 6.24
C HIS A 105 13.54 -30.72 6.37
N THR A 106 13.51 -31.88 5.72
CA THR A 106 14.71 -32.72 5.56
C THR A 106 15.76 -32.01 4.72
N ARG A 107 17.02 -32.46 4.71
CA ARG A 107 18.08 -31.80 3.93
C ARG A 107 17.75 -31.73 2.44
N GLY A 108 17.22 -32.78 1.85
CA GLY A 108 16.85 -32.82 0.43
C GLY A 108 15.65 -31.93 0.11
N SER A 109 14.59 -32.01 0.91
CA SER A 109 13.40 -31.16 0.76
C SER A 109 13.73 -29.68 0.98
N ALA A 110 14.57 -29.33 1.97
CA ALA A 110 14.99 -27.98 2.24
C ALA A 110 15.72 -27.34 1.04
N ARG A 111 16.59 -28.10 0.37
CA ARG A 111 17.29 -27.63 -0.81
C ARG A 111 16.34 -27.44 -2.00
N ALA A 112 15.39 -28.35 -2.20
CA ALA A 112 14.37 -28.22 -3.25
C ALA A 112 13.51 -26.97 -3.04
N VAL A 113 13.04 -26.73 -1.80
CA VAL A 113 12.32 -25.50 -1.43
C VAL A 113 13.16 -24.25 -1.70
N ALA A 114 14.43 -24.25 -1.26
CA ALA A 114 15.33 -23.11 -1.48
C ALA A 114 15.52 -22.81 -2.97
N THR A 115 15.76 -23.83 -3.80
CA THR A 115 15.95 -23.68 -5.24
C THR A 115 14.67 -23.17 -5.93
N GLY A 116 13.50 -23.73 -5.57
CA GLY A 116 12.21 -23.29 -6.12
C GLY A 116 11.91 -21.82 -5.78
N LEU A 117 12.15 -21.38 -4.54
CA LEU A 117 11.94 -19.99 -4.13
C LEU A 117 12.94 -19.04 -4.81
N LEU A 118 14.19 -19.45 -5.00
CA LEU A 118 15.17 -18.65 -5.73
C LEU A 118 14.78 -18.49 -7.22
N ASP A 119 14.21 -19.51 -7.83
CA ASP A 119 13.69 -19.45 -9.19
C ASP A 119 12.48 -18.50 -9.27
N GLU A 120 11.48 -18.72 -8.42
CA GLU A 120 10.26 -17.92 -8.35
C GLU A 120 10.56 -16.41 -8.18
N LEU A 121 11.58 -16.07 -7.38
CA LEU A 121 11.96 -14.68 -7.11
C LEU A 121 13.05 -14.15 -8.06
N GLY A 122 13.40 -14.91 -9.12
CA GLY A 122 14.37 -14.50 -10.14
C GLY A 122 15.80 -14.38 -9.61
N LEU A 123 16.18 -15.26 -8.65
CA LEU A 123 17.51 -15.31 -8.06
C LEU A 123 18.29 -16.59 -8.39
N LEU A 124 17.69 -17.52 -9.18
CA LEU A 124 18.26 -18.84 -9.45
C LEU A 124 19.69 -18.77 -10.04
N ALA A 125 19.92 -17.87 -11.00
CA ALA A 125 21.23 -17.68 -11.63
C ALA A 125 22.32 -17.22 -10.64
N ARG A 126 21.92 -16.69 -9.48
CA ARG A 126 22.82 -16.17 -8.44
C ARG A 126 22.82 -17.02 -7.16
N ARG A 127 22.16 -18.19 -7.17
CA ARG A 127 21.99 -19.06 -6.01
C ARG A 127 23.28 -19.39 -5.26
N GLY A 128 24.36 -19.61 -6.01
CA GLY A 128 25.70 -19.94 -5.47
C GLY A 128 26.60 -18.73 -5.22
N SER A 129 26.15 -17.51 -5.48
CA SER A 129 26.89 -16.30 -5.18
C SER A 129 26.72 -15.94 -3.71
N LEU A 130 27.78 -15.38 -3.10
CA LEU A 130 27.72 -14.89 -1.70
C LEU A 130 26.70 -13.74 -1.60
N ILE A 131 25.94 -13.71 -0.51
CA ILE A 131 24.95 -12.65 -0.24
C ILE A 131 25.62 -11.27 -0.13
N ALA A 132 26.89 -11.21 0.26
CA ALA A 132 27.70 -9.98 0.21
C ALA A 132 27.67 -9.32 -1.18
N SER A 133 27.65 -10.11 -2.26
CA SER A 133 27.64 -9.63 -3.66
C SER A 133 26.24 -9.30 -4.21
N TYR A 134 25.19 -9.48 -3.41
CA TYR A 134 23.83 -9.19 -3.84
C TYR A 134 23.55 -7.68 -3.81
N SER A 135 22.91 -7.18 -4.86
CA SER A 135 22.35 -5.83 -4.84
C SER A 135 21.25 -5.71 -3.76
N ARG A 136 20.86 -4.48 -3.42
CA ARG A 136 19.78 -4.23 -2.46
C ARG A 136 18.47 -4.93 -2.88
N GLY A 137 18.08 -4.82 -4.14
CA GLY A 137 16.90 -5.50 -4.68
C GLY A 137 17.01 -7.04 -4.64
N MET A 138 18.19 -7.60 -4.86
CA MET A 138 18.41 -9.04 -4.71
C MET A 138 18.28 -9.47 -3.24
N ARG A 139 18.83 -8.71 -2.30
CA ARG A 139 18.68 -8.98 -0.84
C ARG A 139 17.22 -8.90 -0.43
N GLN A 140 16.47 -7.93 -0.96
CA GLN A 140 15.04 -7.79 -0.67
C GLN A 140 14.24 -9.00 -1.15
N ARG A 141 14.47 -9.45 -2.40
CA ARG A 141 13.84 -10.67 -2.93
C ARG A 141 14.25 -11.93 -2.17
N LEU A 142 15.50 -12.01 -1.72
CA LEU A 142 15.95 -13.10 -0.85
C LEU A 142 15.23 -13.09 0.50
N GLY A 143 14.94 -11.91 1.06
CA GLY A 143 14.15 -11.76 2.27
C GLY A 143 12.69 -12.19 2.10
N ILE A 144 12.09 -11.88 0.94
CA ILE A 144 10.76 -12.40 0.58
C ILE A 144 10.82 -13.92 0.42
N ALA A 145 11.83 -14.47 -0.27
CA ALA A 145 12.02 -15.91 -0.38
C ALA A 145 12.10 -16.58 0.99
N ARG A 146 12.84 -15.99 1.92
CA ARG A 146 12.89 -16.47 3.32
C ARG A 146 11.53 -16.46 4.00
N ALA A 147 10.74 -15.40 3.79
CA ALA A 147 9.40 -15.32 4.36
C ALA A 147 8.46 -16.42 3.84
N LEU A 148 8.71 -16.92 2.62
CA LEU A 148 7.90 -17.96 1.96
C LEU A 148 8.34 -19.41 2.26
N VAL A 149 9.42 -19.62 2.98
CA VAL A 149 10.04 -20.96 3.17
C VAL A 149 9.10 -21.98 3.76
N ASN A 150 8.19 -21.58 4.64
CA ASN A 150 7.22 -22.44 5.32
C ASN A 150 5.82 -22.42 4.71
N ASP A 151 5.69 -21.96 3.46
CA ASP A 151 4.41 -21.83 2.76
C ASP A 151 3.33 -21.14 3.62
N PRO A 152 3.54 -19.88 4.00
CA PRO A 152 2.73 -19.19 4.99
C PRO A 152 1.34 -18.84 4.48
N ALA A 153 0.33 -18.93 5.35
CA ALA A 153 -1.02 -18.42 5.04
C ALA A 153 -1.10 -16.90 5.05
N VAL A 154 -0.18 -16.23 5.76
CA VAL A 154 -0.12 -14.76 5.86
C VAL A 154 1.33 -14.30 5.74
N VAL A 155 1.56 -13.27 4.92
CA VAL A 155 2.88 -12.65 4.72
C VAL A 155 2.83 -11.19 5.16
N PHE A 156 3.74 -10.80 6.04
CA PHE A 156 3.94 -9.43 6.50
C PHE A 156 5.19 -8.85 5.86
N LEU A 157 5.05 -7.74 5.15
CA LEU A 157 6.14 -7.05 4.46
C LEU A 157 6.24 -5.62 4.98
N ASP A 158 7.30 -5.32 5.72
CA ASP A 158 7.52 -3.99 6.28
C ASP A 158 8.47 -3.20 5.37
N GLU A 159 7.92 -2.18 4.66
CA GLU A 159 8.63 -1.31 3.69
C GLU A 159 9.48 -2.10 2.66
N PRO A 160 8.90 -3.08 1.92
CA PRO A 160 9.68 -4.02 1.10
C PRO A 160 10.40 -3.38 -0.10
N THR A 161 10.06 -2.17 -0.46
CA THR A 161 10.60 -1.44 -1.62
C THR A 161 11.53 -0.30 -1.23
N LEU A 162 11.70 -0.07 0.08
CA LEU A 162 12.49 1.04 0.59
C LEU A 162 13.92 1.07 0.01
N GLY A 163 14.24 2.18 -0.68
CA GLY A 163 15.57 2.44 -1.25
C GLY A 163 15.91 1.55 -2.46
N LEU A 164 14.91 1.00 -3.14
CA LEU A 164 15.06 0.39 -4.45
C LEU A 164 14.84 1.44 -5.55
N ASP A 165 15.46 1.20 -6.68
CA ASP A 165 15.16 1.92 -7.92
C ASP A 165 13.76 1.53 -8.46
N PRO A 166 13.16 2.31 -9.38
CA PRO A 166 11.81 2.02 -9.88
C PRO A 166 11.66 0.63 -10.54
N ALA A 167 12.71 0.09 -11.12
CA ALA A 167 12.68 -1.25 -11.71
C ALA A 167 12.63 -2.34 -10.62
N GLY A 168 13.44 -2.19 -9.58
CA GLY A 168 13.44 -3.06 -8.40
C GLY A 168 12.12 -3.02 -7.64
N GLN A 169 11.53 -1.83 -7.47
CA GLN A 169 10.21 -1.67 -6.86
C GLN A 169 9.14 -2.46 -7.61
N ARG A 170 9.02 -2.27 -8.95
CA ARG A 170 8.05 -3.01 -9.77
C ARG A 170 8.25 -4.53 -9.67
N GLN A 171 9.49 -4.99 -9.64
CA GLN A 171 9.78 -6.42 -9.52
C GLN A 171 9.36 -6.98 -8.17
N VAL A 172 9.64 -6.29 -7.07
CA VAL A 172 9.22 -6.68 -5.72
C VAL A 172 7.70 -6.68 -5.59
N LEU A 173 7.02 -5.64 -6.05
CA LEU A 173 5.56 -5.53 -6.01
C LEU A 173 4.86 -6.57 -6.91
N GLY A 174 5.47 -6.90 -8.06
CA GLY A 174 5.01 -8.02 -8.89
C GLY A 174 5.07 -9.36 -8.15
N ASN A 175 6.10 -9.58 -7.33
CA ASN A 175 6.18 -10.76 -6.48
C ASN A 175 5.10 -10.74 -5.38
N VAL A 176 4.82 -9.60 -4.78
CA VAL A 176 3.75 -9.44 -3.76
C VAL A 176 2.40 -9.86 -4.32
N ARG A 177 2.05 -9.39 -5.52
CA ARG A 177 0.80 -9.79 -6.18
C ARG A 177 0.73 -11.30 -6.46
N ARG A 178 1.82 -11.90 -6.96
CA ARG A 178 1.87 -13.34 -7.21
C ARG A 178 1.72 -14.15 -5.92
N ILE A 179 2.31 -13.73 -4.82
CA ILE A 179 2.15 -14.39 -3.52
C ILE A 179 0.67 -14.44 -3.14
N ALA A 180 -0.06 -13.34 -3.28
CA ALA A 180 -1.48 -13.30 -2.97
C ALA A 180 -2.31 -14.14 -3.95
N GLN A 181 -2.09 -14.00 -5.26
CA GLN A 181 -2.92 -14.62 -6.29
C GLN A 181 -2.62 -16.11 -6.48
N ASP A 182 -1.34 -16.48 -6.57
CA ASP A 182 -0.95 -17.85 -6.94
C ASP A 182 -0.90 -18.78 -5.71
N ARG A 183 -0.54 -18.25 -4.53
CA ARG A 183 -0.49 -19.02 -3.28
C ARG A 183 -1.73 -18.87 -2.41
N GLY A 184 -2.61 -17.91 -2.71
CA GLY A 184 -3.77 -17.59 -1.88
C GLY A 184 -3.41 -17.03 -0.50
N ALA A 185 -2.17 -16.63 -0.26
CA ALA A 185 -1.74 -16.06 1.01
C ALA A 185 -2.27 -14.62 1.16
N ALA A 186 -2.73 -14.27 2.37
CA ALA A 186 -2.99 -12.87 2.67
C ALA A 186 -1.66 -12.10 2.80
N VAL A 187 -1.59 -10.90 2.26
CA VAL A 187 -0.39 -10.06 2.36
C VAL A 187 -0.73 -8.75 3.06
N LEU A 188 -0.02 -8.43 4.15
CA LEU A 188 -0.04 -7.11 4.76
C LEU A 188 1.26 -6.39 4.41
N LEU A 189 1.12 -5.35 3.59
CA LEU A 189 2.23 -4.55 3.05
C LEU A 189 2.25 -3.18 3.72
N SER A 190 3.28 -2.85 4.52
CA SER A 190 3.47 -1.46 4.96
C SER A 190 4.27 -0.67 3.93
N THR A 191 3.85 0.54 3.67
CA THR A 191 4.58 1.49 2.81
C THR A 191 4.20 2.93 3.15
N HIS A 192 5.03 3.87 2.74
CA HIS A 192 4.72 5.29 2.72
C HIS A 192 4.50 5.81 1.28
N LEU A 193 4.62 4.94 0.27
CA LEU A 193 4.48 5.27 -1.15
C LEU A 193 3.05 4.96 -1.62
N LEU A 194 2.31 6.01 -1.91
CA LEU A 194 0.90 5.96 -2.33
C LEU A 194 0.70 5.18 -3.63
N THR A 195 1.60 5.38 -4.60
CA THR A 195 1.55 4.69 -5.89
C THR A 195 1.66 3.17 -5.76
N GLU A 196 2.43 2.69 -4.77
CA GLU A 196 2.53 1.25 -4.52
C GLU A 196 1.20 0.66 -4.07
N VAL A 197 0.48 1.39 -3.21
CA VAL A 197 -0.84 0.97 -2.73
C VAL A 197 -1.86 1.00 -3.87
N GLU A 198 -1.91 2.09 -4.64
CA GLU A 198 -2.84 2.25 -5.76
C GLU A 198 -2.72 1.13 -6.79
N GLU A 199 -1.48 0.73 -7.10
CA GLU A 199 -1.21 -0.26 -8.15
C GLU A 199 -1.26 -1.72 -7.69
N ASN A 200 -1.04 -1.99 -6.40
CA ASN A 200 -0.76 -3.35 -5.94
C ASN A 200 -1.65 -3.85 -4.80
N CYS A 201 -2.40 -2.98 -4.14
CA CYS A 201 -3.25 -3.36 -3.02
C CYS A 201 -4.73 -3.37 -3.42
N SER A 202 -5.47 -4.36 -2.95
CA SER A 202 -6.93 -4.44 -3.10
C SER A 202 -7.63 -3.47 -2.15
N ARG A 203 -7.11 -3.35 -0.94
CA ARG A 203 -7.59 -2.43 0.10
C ARG A 203 -6.42 -1.69 0.75
N VAL A 204 -6.75 -0.58 1.37
CA VAL A 204 -5.80 0.26 2.11
C VAL A 204 -6.34 0.56 3.51
N LEU A 205 -5.42 0.54 4.47
CA LEU A 205 -5.61 1.00 5.84
C LEU A 205 -4.66 2.19 6.07
N ILE A 206 -5.21 3.39 6.22
CA ILE A 206 -4.41 4.60 6.48
C ILE A 206 -4.25 4.77 7.98
N LEU A 207 -3.00 4.78 8.43
CA LEU A 207 -2.64 5.04 9.83
C LEU A 207 -2.08 6.46 10.00
N ASN A 208 -2.56 7.16 11.04
CA ASN A 208 -1.98 8.41 11.49
C ASN A 208 -1.92 8.42 13.03
N ARG A 209 -0.76 8.74 13.60
CA ARG A 209 -0.55 8.82 15.07
C ARG A 209 -1.08 7.61 15.85
N GLY A 210 -0.90 6.42 15.27
CA GLY A 210 -1.31 5.14 15.86
C GLY A 210 -2.80 4.78 15.70
N ARG A 211 -3.60 5.55 14.97
CA ARG A 211 -5.02 5.31 14.71
C ARG A 211 -5.27 5.01 13.24
N ALA A 212 -6.25 4.16 12.96
CA ALA A 212 -6.82 4.07 11.63
C ALA A 212 -7.66 5.32 11.35
N VAL A 213 -7.33 6.05 10.28
CA VAL A 213 -8.10 7.23 9.84
C VAL A 213 -8.99 6.92 8.64
N ALA A 214 -8.66 5.89 7.87
CA ALA A 214 -9.49 5.36 6.81
C ALA A 214 -9.16 3.89 6.54
N GLU A 215 -10.16 3.12 6.11
CA GLU A 215 -10.02 1.74 5.65
C GLU A 215 -11.05 1.47 4.54
N GLY A 216 -10.67 0.72 3.53
CA GLY A 216 -11.53 0.32 2.43
C GLY A 216 -10.75 0.01 1.17
N THR A 217 -11.43 -0.22 0.05
CA THR A 217 -10.80 -0.23 -1.26
C THR A 217 -10.18 1.13 -1.55
N VAL A 218 -9.16 1.17 -2.41
CA VAL A 218 -8.53 2.45 -2.80
C VAL A 218 -9.56 3.45 -3.29
N SER A 219 -10.53 3.01 -4.10
CA SER A 219 -11.61 3.86 -4.62
C SER A 219 -12.56 4.36 -3.52
N GLU A 220 -12.86 3.56 -2.50
CA GLU A 220 -13.69 3.98 -1.36
C GLU A 220 -12.97 5.03 -0.53
N VAL A 221 -11.68 4.82 -0.23
CA VAL A 221 -10.90 5.77 0.55
C VAL A 221 -10.75 7.12 -0.17
N ILE A 222 -10.54 7.12 -1.50
CA ILE A 222 -10.54 8.34 -2.31
C ILE A 222 -11.90 9.06 -2.18
N ARG A 223 -13.02 8.33 -2.24
CA ARG A 223 -14.37 8.92 -2.08
C ARG A 223 -14.63 9.47 -0.68
N LEU A 224 -14.15 8.78 0.36
CA LEU A 224 -14.32 9.20 1.76
C LEU A 224 -13.61 10.54 2.07
N ALA A 225 -12.53 10.84 1.40
CA ALA A 225 -11.78 12.07 1.61
C ALA A 225 -12.56 13.35 1.28
N ALA A 226 -13.73 13.24 0.61
CA ALA A 226 -14.69 14.31 0.32
C ALA A 226 -14.06 15.67 -0.07
N ALA A 227 -12.83 15.67 -0.59
CA ALA A 227 -12.28 16.88 -1.16
C ALA A 227 -13.21 17.33 -2.30
N PRO A 228 -13.63 18.60 -2.35
CA PRO A 228 -14.40 19.07 -3.46
C PRO A 228 -13.57 18.75 -4.72
N ARG A 229 -14.15 17.96 -5.61
CA ARG A 229 -13.47 17.60 -6.86
C ARG A 229 -13.11 18.86 -7.59
N ARG A 230 -11.83 19.03 -7.79
CA ARG A 230 -11.30 20.18 -8.53
C ARG A 230 -10.82 19.68 -9.88
N GLY A 231 -11.27 20.36 -10.94
CA GLY A 231 -10.65 20.26 -12.24
C GLY A 231 -9.64 21.38 -12.38
N ARG A 232 -8.45 21.07 -12.83
CA ARG A 232 -7.47 22.05 -13.26
C ARG A 232 -7.47 22.02 -14.78
N LEU A 233 -7.79 23.14 -15.40
CA LEU A 233 -7.85 23.23 -16.85
C LEU A 233 -6.93 24.35 -17.38
N GLN A 234 -6.39 24.13 -18.56
CA GLN A 234 -5.57 25.08 -19.27
C GLN A 234 -6.23 25.46 -20.57
N VAL A 235 -6.39 26.77 -20.78
CA VAL A 235 -6.82 27.41 -22.02
C VAL A 235 -5.75 28.38 -22.48
N ALA A 236 -5.88 28.90 -23.69
CA ALA A 236 -5.02 30.00 -24.13
C ALA A 236 -5.17 31.21 -23.18
N PRO A 237 -4.07 31.87 -22.76
CA PRO A 237 -4.14 32.97 -21.78
C PRO A 237 -5.14 34.06 -22.12
N GLU A 238 -5.27 34.40 -23.40
CA GLU A 238 -6.22 35.40 -23.93
C GLU A 238 -7.69 34.94 -23.86
N GLN A 239 -7.94 33.67 -23.67
CA GLN A 239 -9.28 33.08 -23.55
C GLN A 239 -9.73 32.85 -22.10
N THR A 240 -8.89 33.18 -21.11
CA THR A 240 -9.13 32.90 -19.69
C THR A 240 -10.45 33.52 -19.18
N GLU A 241 -10.72 34.76 -19.49
CA GLU A 241 -11.96 35.44 -19.07
C GLU A 241 -13.21 34.83 -19.73
N ARG A 242 -13.14 34.50 -21.02
CA ARG A 242 -14.22 33.82 -21.72
C ARG A 242 -14.47 32.41 -21.18
N ALA A 243 -13.41 31.68 -20.86
CA ALA A 243 -13.51 30.38 -20.25
C ALA A 243 -14.17 30.45 -18.86
N THR A 244 -13.80 31.43 -18.06
CA THR A 244 -14.41 31.65 -16.73
C THR A 244 -15.90 31.97 -16.88
N ALA A 245 -16.28 32.83 -17.82
CA ALA A 245 -17.69 33.19 -18.08
C ALA A 245 -18.51 31.97 -18.57
N ALA A 246 -17.97 31.17 -19.49
CA ALA A 246 -18.63 29.94 -19.99
C ALA A 246 -18.85 28.91 -18.87
N LEU A 247 -17.85 28.71 -18.04
CA LEU A 247 -17.94 27.76 -16.93
C LEU A 247 -18.85 28.23 -15.79
N ALA A 248 -18.96 29.55 -15.55
CA ALA A 248 -19.85 30.09 -14.52
C ALA A 248 -21.33 29.81 -14.79
N GLY A 249 -21.70 29.57 -16.05
CA GLY A 249 -23.06 29.19 -16.46
C GLY A 249 -23.37 27.71 -16.29
N VAL A 250 -22.41 26.89 -15.90
CA VAL A 250 -22.57 25.41 -15.76
C VAL A 250 -23.04 25.04 -14.36
N PRO A 251 -24.23 24.47 -14.17
CA PRO A 251 -24.81 24.16 -12.84
C PRO A 251 -23.95 23.24 -11.98
N THR A 252 -23.09 22.44 -12.62
CA THR A 252 -22.19 21.48 -11.93
C THR A 252 -20.85 22.11 -11.51
N VAL A 253 -20.62 23.37 -11.81
CA VAL A 253 -19.44 24.15 -11.41
C VAL A 253 -19.80 25.00 -10.20
N ALA A 254 -19.20 24.71 -9.06
CA ALA A 254 -19.46 25.42 -7.81
C ALA A 254 -18.59 26.68 -7.66
N ARG A 255 -17.35 26.64 -8.16
CA ARG A 255 -16.39 27.74 -8.04
C ARG A 255 -15.31 27.65 -9.10
N ILE A 256 -14.89 28.81 -9.59
CA ILE A 256 -13.78 28.94 -10.53
C ILE A 256 -12.80 29.94 -9.93
N THR A 257 -11.51 29.59 -9.93
CA THR A 257 -10.43 30.48 -9.47
C THR A 257 -9.24 30.41 -10.45
N PRO A 258 -8.58 31.55 -10.74
CA PRO A 258 -7.30 31.52 -11.43
C PRO A 258 -6.27 30.73 -10.63
N ASP A 259 -5.43 29.94 -11.29
CA ASP A 259 -4.49 29.01 -10.64
C ASP A 259 -3.04 29.54 -10.68
N GLY A 260 -2.86 30.86 -10.53
CA GLY A 260 -1.55 31.49 -10.40
C GLY A 260 -0.66 31.50 -11.66
N GLN A 261 -1.02 30.77 -12.69
CA GLN A 261 -0.33 30.70 -13.97
C GLN A 261 -1.25 31.22 -15.10
N PRO A 262 -0.73 31.98 -16.08
CA PRO A 262 -1.53 32.44 -17.21
C PRO A 262 -2.21 31.29 -17.95
N GLY A 263 -3.51 31.41 -18.20
CA GLY A 263 -4.30 30.38 -18.88
C GLY A 263 -4.74 29.19 -18.03
N TRP A 264 -4.34 29.11 -16.76
CA TRP A 264 -4.76 28.03 -15.86
C TRP A 264 -5.93 28.46 -14.95
N LEU A 265 -6.94 27.61 -14.89
CA LEU A 265 -8.13 27.76 -14.04
C LEU A 265 -8.33 26.52 -13.17
N SER A 266 -8.58 26.74 -11.90
CA SER A 266 -9.06 25.71 -10.97
C SER A 266 -10.58 25.79 -10.86
N VAL A 267 -11.27 24.70 -11.15
CA VAL A 267 -12.73 24.59 -11.20
C VAL A 267 -13.16 23.60 -10.11
N ALA A 268 -13.84 24.07 -9.08
CA ALA A 268 -14.46 23.20 -8.09
C ALA A 268 -15.81 22.70 -8.65
N LEU A 269 -15.98 21.39 -8.73
CA LEU A 269 -17.24 20.77 -9.13
C LEU A 269 -18.17 20.67 -7.91
N ALA A 270 -19.46 20.91 -8.13
CA ALA A 270 -20.49 20.72 -7.09
C ALA A 270 -20.52 19.26 -6.63
N ALA A 271 -20.83 19.04 -5.35
CA ALA A 271 -21.02 17.70 -4.81
C ALA A 271 -22.01 16.92 -5.68
N PRO A 272 -21.82 15.63 -5.94
CA PRO A 272 -22.71 14.86 -6.79
C PRO A 272 -24.11 14.82 -6.15
N GLY A 273 -25.05 15.55 -6.73
CA GLY A 273 -26.45 15.20 -6.66
C GLY A 273 -26.64 13.87 -7.40
N ALA A 274 -27.74 13.14 -7.20
CA ALA A 274 -28.01 11.76 -7.61
C ALA A 274 -27.82 11.39 -9.12
N GLY A 275 -26.75 11.87 -9.77
CA GLY A 275 -26.38 11.56 -11.16
C GLY A 275 -24.94 11.08 -11.33
N PRO A 276 -24.61 10.35 -12.43
CA PRO A 276 -23.27 9.83 -12.69
C PRO A 276 -22.24 10.97 -12.84
N GLU A 277 -21.08 10.78 -12.25
CA GLU A 277 -19.95 11.75 -12.20
C GLU A 277 -19.48 12.26 -13.56
N ALA A 278 -19.51 11.41 -14.58
CA ALA A 278 -19.15 11.73 -15.95
C ALA A 278 -19.99 12.89 -16.52
N VAL A 279 -21.22 13.07 -16.04
CA VAL A 279 -22.13 14.13 -16.54
C VAL A 279 -21.64 15.52 -16.11
N SER A 280 -21.15 15.66 -14.88
CA SER A 280 -20.69 16.97 -14.35
C SER A 280 -19.47 17.50 -15.08
N LEU A 281 -18.55 16.61 -15.43
CA LEU A 281 -17.33 16.94 -16.11
C LEU A 281 -17.57 17.25 -17.59
N ASN A 282 -18.32 16.38 -18.24
CA ASN A 282 -18.67 16.55 -19.65
C ASN A 282 -19.42 17.87 -19.89
N SER A 283 -20.29 18.31 -18.96
CA SER A 283 -20.99 19.57 -19.05
C SER A 283 -20.02 20.78 -19.02
N ALA A 284 -18.99 20.72 -18.17
CA ALA A 284 -17.99 21.81 -18.13
C ALA A 284 -17.13 21.84 -19.40
N VAL A 285 -16.69 20.67 -19.88
CA VAL A 285 -15.92 20.57 -21.14
C VAL A 285 -16.79 21.01 -22.32
N GLN A 286 -18.05 20.58 -22.40
CA GLN A 286 -18.97 20.96 -23.47
C GLN A 286 -19.21 22.46 -23.50
N ALA A 287 -19.40 23.12 -22.36
CA ALA A 287 -19.58 24.55 -22.28
C ALA A 287 -18.38 25.34 -22.84
N LEU A 288 -17.16 24.87 -22.62
CA LEU A 288 -15.95 25.46 -23.21
C LEU A 288 -15.92 25.28 -24.73
N LEU A 289 -16.23 24.08 -25.22
CA LEU A 289 -16.26 23.77 -26.65
C LEU A 289 -17.33 24.60 -27.37
N ASP A 290 -18.53 24.71 -26.78
CA ASP A 290 -19.65 25.51 -27.33
C ASP A 290 -19.31 27.00 -27.37
N ALA A 291 -18.50 27.49 -26.43
CA ALA A 291 -17.97 28.85 -26.42
C ALA A 291 -16.80 29.07 -27.40
N GLY A 292 -16.40 28.04 -28.17
CA GLY A 292 -15.28 28.09 -29.10
C GLY A 292 -13.92 28.25 -28.41
N ILE A 293 -13.78 27.72 -27.18
CA ILE A 293 -12.56 27.80 -26.39
C ILE A 293 -11.75 26.54 -26.60
N VAL A 294 -10.46 26.68 -26.90
CA VAL A 294 -9.56 25.54 -27.06
C VAL A 294 -9.06 25.09 -25.71
N LEU A 295 -9.47 23.91 -25.30
CA LEU A 295 -8.96 23.23 -24.08
C LEU A 295 -7.61 22.60 -24.38
N ILE A 296 -6.54 23.13 -23.77
CA ILE A 296 -5.16 22.64 -23.95
C ILE A 296 -4.87 21.45 -23.05
N SER A 297 -5.31 21.52 -21.79
CA SER A 297 -5.14 20.46 -20.80
C SER A 297 -6.31 20.44 -19.84
N PHE A 298 -6.64 19.24 -19.36
CA PHE A 298 -7.61 19.06 -18.29
C PHE A 298 -7.10 17.98 -17.34
N GLN A 299 -7.03 18.31 -16.05
CA GLN A 299 -6.59 17.41 -15.00
C GLN A 299 -7.64 17.42 -13.88
N LEU A 300 -8.08 16.25 -13.45
CA LEU A 300 -8.91 16.10 -12.26
C LEU A 300 -8.01 16.00 -11.04
N GLU A 301 -8.23 16.88 -10.07
CA GLU A 301 -7.64 16.81 -8.74
C GLU A 301 -8.65 16.19 -7.75
N GLY A 302 -8.16 15.53 -6.72
CA GLY A 302 -9.03 14.85 -5.73
C GLY A 302 -9.48 13.44 -6.15
N THR A 303 -8.88 12.89 -7.21
CA THR A 303 -9.15 11.52 -7.69
C THR A 303 -8.05 10.52 -7.35
N ARG A 304 -7.00 10.98 -6.65
CA ARG A 304 -5.84 10.16 -6.28
C ARG A 304 -5.82 9.89 -4.78
N LEU A 305 -5.26 8.75 -4.43
CA LEU A 305 -5.04 8.39 -3.02
C LEU A 305 -4.16 9.43 -2.29
N SER A 306 -3.26 10.14 -3.02
CA SER A 306 -2.45 11.23 -2.50
C SER A 306 -3.28 12.37 -1.91
N ASP A 307 -4.35 12.76 -2.59
CA ASP A 307 -5.20 13.87 -2.16
C ASP A 307 -6.03 13.46 -0.94
N ALA A 308 -6.54 12.22 -0.97
CA ALA A 308 -7.24 11.62 0.16
C ALA A 308 -6.34 11.50 1.39
N PHE A 309 -5.12 11.02 1.20
CA PHE A 309 -4.14 10.84 2.25
C PHE A 309 -3.79 12.16 2.94
N LEU A 310 -3.49 13.22 2.19
CA LEU A 310 -3.18 14.54 2.73
C LEU A 310 -4.37 15.10 3.52
N ALA A 311 -5.58 15.06 2.96
CA ALA A 311 -6.78 15.55 3.63
C ALA A 311 -7.04 14.84 4.98
N MET A 312 -6.79 13.52 5.05
CA MET A 312 -7.03 12.73 6.26
C MET A 312 -5.90 12.82 7.28
N THR A 313 -4.67 13.10 6.85
CA THR A 313 -3.52 13.15 7.77
C THR A 313 -3.22 14.55 8.30
N GLU A 314 -3.58 15.61 7.58
CA GLU A 314 -3.45 17.01 8.03
C GLU A 314 -4.60 17.44 8.92
N ALA A 315 -5.80 16.88 8.76
CA ALA A 315 -6.98 17.18 9.57
C ALA A 315 -6.99 16.47 10.95
N ALA A 316 -6.10 15.52 11.21
CA ALA A 316 -5.99 14.73 12.44
C ALA A 316 -4.72 15.09 13.23
#